data_169f88259bbd748e8a43f3e444553041
#
_entry.id   169f88259bbd748e8a43f3e444553041
#
_cell.length_a   1.000
_cell.length_b   1.000
_cell.length_c   1.000
_cell.angle_alpha   90.00
_cell.angle_beta   90.00
_cell.angle_gamma   90.00
#
_symmetry.space_group_name_H-M   'P 1'
#
loop_
_entity.id
_entity.type
_entity.pdbx_description
1 polymer ?
#
loop_
_entity_poly.entity_id
_entity_poly.type
_entity_poly.pdbx_seq_one_letter_code
_entity_poly.pdbx_strand_id
1 'polypeptide(L)'
;AFEKVGKPAIIEIKYDGMRAQIHKKGKIVRIFTRNLDEVTNQFPDAVEYVNDNVKSDEIIFECEMVGFNPKTDKPLPFQKLSRRVKRKYDIKGMEKEIPVKLFCFDLLMLKGESYLNKDFEVRHDLLASIVKNSGHIMMAEGIKTSSEAEAEKLFRKGIKEQEGVMFKNIKAKYKAGSRVGYGVKLKSHMKELDLVITEAYYGKGRRSKWFGSFTLSCYDKDNGEYLTIGKLGTGFSDKQLSEINEKLKKYVVEENNERVVLSPKIVVEVRYEEIQKSPTYKSGYALRFPRLVRFRDDKNPDEANSIQYIKKELI
;
A
#
# COMPACT_ATOMS: atom_id res chain seq x y z
N ALA A 1 5.94 17.95 -0.57
CA ALA A 1 5.17 17.38 -1.69
C ALA A 1 5.00 18.40 -2.81
N PHE A 2 4.60 19.62 -2.52
CA PHE A 2 4.43 20.70 -3.49
C PHE A 2 5.68 20.98 -4.34
N GLU A 3 6.87 20.92 -3.77
CA GLU A 3 8.14 21.08 -4.52
C GLU A 3 8.27 20.11 -5.69
N LYS A 4 7.69 18.89 -5.55
CA LYS A 4 7.76 17.84 -6.59
C LYS A 4 6.65 17.91 -7.61
N VAL A 5 5.46 18.36 -7.23
CA VAL A 5 4.29 18.37 -8.11
C VAL A 5 3.91 19.74 -8.63
N GLY A 6 4.48 20.82 -8.07
CA GLY A 6 4.13 22.21 -8.38
C GLY A 6 2.94 22.72 -7.59
N LYS A 7 2.65 24.03 -7.74
CA LYS A 7 1.49 24.74 -7.19
C LYS A 7 0.72 25.43 -8.31
N PRO A 8 -0.61 25.39 -8.34
CA PRO A 8 -1.48 24.58 -7.49
C PRO A 8 -1.38 23.09 -7.80
N ALA A 9 -1.80 22.25 -6.84
CA ALA A 9 -1.91 20.80 -7.01
C ALA A 9 -3.34 20.33 -6.68
N ILE A 10 -3.76 19.22 -7.28
CA ILE A 10 -4.93 18.46 -6.80
C ILE A 10 -4.42 17.48 -5.75
N ILE A 11 -5.02 17.53 -4.57
CA ILE A 11 -4.69 16.68 -3.44
C ILE A 11 -5.92 15.86 -3.12
N GLU A 12 -5.80 14.54 -3.17
CA GLU A 12 -6.91 13.62 -2.91
C GLU A 12 -6.59 12.66 -1.78
N ILE A 13 -7.61 12.18 -1.07
CA ILE A 13 -7.47 11.08 -0.10
C ILE A 13 -6.84 9.88 -0.80
N LYS A 14 -5.85 9.29 -0.16
CA LYS A 14 -5.24 8.04 -0.61
C LYS A 14 -5.94 6.86 0.05
N TYR A 15 -6.89 6.30 -0.68
CA TYR A 15 -7.65 5.14 -0.23
C TYR A 15 -6.79 3.86 -0.17
N ASP A 16 -7.08 2.97 0.77
CA ASP A 16 -6.50 1.62 0.86
C ASP A 16 -7.40 0.61 0.15
N GLY A 17 -7.21 0.49 -1.14
CA GLY A 17 -8.07 -0.31 -2.01
C GLY A 17 -7.32 -1.01 -3.14
N MET A 18 -8.09 -1.41 -4.13
CA MET A 18 -7.61 -1.92 -5.40
C MET A 18 -7.81 -0.87 -6.48
N ARG A 19 -6.71 -0.39 -7.08
CA ARG A 19 -6.83 0.43 -8.30
C ARG A 19 -7.48 -0.41 -9.39
N ALA A 20 -8.60 0.08 -9.88
CA ALA A 20 -9.35 -0.52 -10.97
C ALA A 20 -9.42 0.43 -12.16
N GLN A 21 -9.27 -0.14 -13.35
CA GLN A 21 -9.55 0.53 -14.61
C GLN A 21 -10.89 0.02 -15.12
N ILE A 22 -11.84 0.94 -15.31
CA ILE A 22 -13.22 0.63 -15.70
C ILE A 22 -13.41 0.98 -17.17
N HIS A 23 -13.85 0.01 -17.95
CA HIS A 23 -14.24 0.18 -19.35
C HIS A 23 -15.75 0.00 -19.47
N LYS A 24 -16.46 1.03 -19.93
CA LYS A 24 -17.89 0.97 -20.22
C LYS A 24 -18.13 1.21 -21.69
N LYS A 25 -18.98 0.36 -22.31
CA LYS A 25 -19.54 0.57 -23.66
C LYS A 25 -21.00 0.12 -23.68
N GLY A 26 -21.90 1.11 -23.77
CA GLY A 26 -23.33 0.89 -23.55
C GLY A 26 -23.58 0.36 -22.12
N LYS A 27 -24.22 -0.80 -22.03
CA LYS A 27 -24.44 -1.52 -20.75
C LYS A 27 -23.29 -2.48 -20.37
N ILE A 28 -22.33 -2.69 -21.26
CA ILE A 28 -21.22 -3.59 -21.00
C ILE A 28 -20.16 -2.84 -20.19
N VAL A 29 -19.88 -3.33 -18.99
CA VAL A 29 -18.81 -2.82 -18.12
C VAL A 29 -17.78 -3.93 -17.92
N ARG A 30 -16.50 -3.59 -18.06
CA ARG A 30 -15.37 -4.47 -17.72
C ARG A 30 -14.46 -3.79 -16.72
N ILE A 31 -13.96 -4.56 -15.77
CA ILE A 31 -13.15 -4.08 -14.66
C ILE A 31 -11.81 -4.79 -14.69
N PHE A 32 -10.73 -4.02 -14.73
CA PHE A 32 -9.37 -4.54 -14.78
C PHE A 32 -8.57 -4.07 -13.57
N THR A 33 -7.75 -4.97 -13.01
CA THR A 33 -6.77 -4.63 -11.96
C THR A 33 -5.64 -3.79 -12.53
N ARG A 34 -4.74 -3.32 -11.65
CA ARG A 34 -3.52 -2.62 -12.05
C ARG A 34 -2.64 -3.42 -13.03
N ASN A 35 -2.66 -4.75 -12.95
CA ASN A 35 -1.90 -5.64 -13.83
C ASN A 35 -2.68 -6.04 -15.08
N LEU A 36 -3.84 -5.42 -15.30
CA LEU A 36 -4.78 -5.70 -16.40
C LEU A 36 -5.41 -7.09 -16.32
N ASP A 37 -5.48 -7.73 -15.16
CA ASP A 37 -6.29 -8.92 -14.95
C ASP A 37 -7.76 -8.51 -14.93
N GLU A 38 -8.60 -9.16 -15.72
CA GLU A 38 -10.04 -8.91 -15.74
C GLU A 38 -10.70 -9.54 -14.50
N VAL A 39 -11.42 -8.71 -13.75
CA VAL A 39 -12.10 -9.08 -12.49
C VAL A 39 -13.58 -8.72 -12.47
N THR A 40 -14.18 -8.52 -13.65
CA THR A 40 -15.58 -8.08 -13.81
C THR A 40 -16.55 -8.97 -13.05
N ASN A 41 -16.41 -10.28 -13.19
CA ASN A 41 -17.32 -11.27 -12.60
C ASN A 41 -17.28 -11.30 -11.07
N GLN A 42 -16.18 -10.83 -10.46
CA GLN A 42 -16.01 -10.75 -9.02
C GLN A 42 -16.70 -9.53 -8.39
N PHE A 43 -17.09 -8.54 -9.21
CA PHE A 43 -17.63 -7.26 -8.76
C PHE A 43 -18.92 -6.86 -9.47
N PRO A 44 -20.00 -7.69 -9.42
CA PRO A 44 -21.28 -7.37 -10.09
C PRO A 44 -21.93 -6.08 -9.54
N ASP A 45 -21.78 -5.80 -8.24
CA ASP A 45 -22.19 -4.55 -7.60
C ASP A 45 -21.50 -3.31 -8.24
N ALA A 46 -20.19 -3.39 -8.46
CA ALA A 46 -19.46 -2.31 -9.12
C ALA A 46 -19.93 -2.10 -10.58
N VAL A 47 -20.25 -3.18 -11.30
CA VAL A 47 -20.84 -3.10 -12.65
C VAL A 47 -22.16 -2.35 -12.62
N GLU A 48 -23.06 -2.65 -11.67
CA GLU A 48 -24.33 -1.98 -11.47
C GLU A 48 -24.13 -0.50 -11.16
N TYR A 49 -23.26 -0.18 -10.18
CA TYR A 49 -22.97 1.22 -9.81
C TYR A 49 -22.47 2.06 -10.98
N VAL A 50 -21.61 1.48 -11.83
CA VAL A 50 -21.11 2.17 -13.03
C VAL A 50 -22.21 2.40 -14.06
N ASN A 51 -23.07 1.41 -14.30
CA ASN A 51 -24.16 1.53 -15.25
C ASN A 51 -25.16 2.62 -14.83
N ASP A 52 -25.47 2.71 -13.54
CA ASP A 52 -26.50 3.60 -13.02
C ASP A 52 -26.01 5.04 -12.84
N ASN A 53 -24.70 5.22 -12.61
CA ASN A 53 -24.19 6.53 -12.14
C ASN A 53 -23.13 7.14 -13.06
N VAL A 54 -22.69 6.48 -14.13
CA VAL A 54 -21.74 7.05 -15.10
C VAL A 54 -22.48 7.47 -16.36
N LYS A 55 -22.65 8.79 -16.56
CA LYS A 55 -23.41 9.41 -17.65
C LYS A 55 -22.61 9.43 -18.97
N SER A 56 -22.19 8.29 -19.44
CA SER A 56 -21.58 8.14 -20.77
C SER A 56 -21.75 6.70 -21.24
N ASP A 57 -22.02 6.55 -22.52
CA ASP A 57 -22.13 5.22 -23.15
C ASP A 57 -20.76 4.63 -23.51
N GLU A 58 -19.72 5.45 -23.66
CA GLU A 58 -18.40 4.97 -23.97
C GLU A 58 -17.35 5.76 -23.17
N ILE A 59 -16.70 5.08 -22.20
CA ILE A 59 -15.74 5.70 -21.30
C ILE A 59 -14.74 4.69 -20.73
N ILE A 60 -13.49 5.11 -20.57
CA ILE A 60 -12.48 4.41 -19.76
C ILE A 60 -11.98 5.37 -18.69
N PHE A 61 -12.07 4.95 -17.43
CA PHE A 61 -11.63 5.74 -16.29
C PHE A 61 -10.99 4.86 -15.21
N GLU A 62 -10.31 5.51 -14.28
CA GLU A 62 -9.68 4.84 -13.14
C GLU A 62 -10.34 5.24 -11.83
N CYS A 63 -10.44 4.27 -10.93
CA CYS A 63 -10.92 4.46 -9.57
C CYS A 63 -10.12 3.61 -8.59
N GLU A 64 -10.17 3.97 -7.32
CA GLU A 64 -9.81 3.07 -6.23
C GLU A 64 -11.07 2.38 -5.72
N MET A 65 -11.08 1.06 -5.79
CA MET A 65 -12.16 0.22 -5.27
C MET A 65 -11.82 -0.20 -3.85
N VAL A 66 -12.65 0.20 -2.89
CA VAL A 66 -12.44 -0.04 -1.46
C VAL A 66 -13.53 -0.94 -0.93
N GLY A 67 -13.17 -1.97 -0.17
CA GLY A 67 -14.12 -2.81 0.56
C GLY A 67 -14.65 -2.11 1.81
N PHE A 68 -15.91 -2.33 2.15
CA PHE A 68 -16.54 -1.74 3.33
C PHE A 68 -17.16 -2.82 4.23
N ASN A 69 -17.21 -2.53 5.52
CA ASN A 69 -17.94 -3.36 6.46
C ASN A 69 -19.45 -3.05 6.32
N PRO A 70 -20.29 -4.03 5.96
CA PRO A 70 -21.72 -3.78 5.70
C PRO A 70 -22.53 -3.31 6.92
N LYS A 71 -22.03 -3.55 8.14
CA LYS A 71 -22.72 -3.15 9.38
C LYS A 71 -22.33 -1.77 9.88
N THR A 72 -21.07 -1.37 9.67
CA THR A 72 -20.52 -0.13 10.26
C THR A 72 -20.19 0.92 9.21
N ASP A 73 -20.29 0.58 7.93
CA ASP A 73 -19.89 1.41 6.77
C ASP A 73 -18.45 1.96 6.87
N LYS A 74 -17.59 1.29 7.64
CA LYS A 74 -16.17 1.62 7.74
C LYS A 74 -15.37 0.92 6.64
N PRO A 75 -14.33 1.56 6.09
CA PRO A 75 -13.46 0.93 5.11
C PRO A 75 -12.76 -0.30 5.71
N LEU A 76 -12.58 -1.30 4.88
CA LEU A 76 -11.84 -2.52 5.20
C LEU A 76 -10.45 -2.43 4.57
N PRO A 77 -9.40 -2.98 5.22
CA PRO A 77 -8.07 -3.07 4.62
C PRO A 77 -8.10 -3.83 3.30
N PHE A 78 -7.24 -3.45 2.36
CA PHE A 78 -7.14 -4.10 1.03
C PHE A 78 -7.04 -5.63 1.11
N GLN A 79 -6.40 -6.18 2.15
CA GLN A 79 -6.30 -7.64 2.36
C GLN A 79 -7.67 -8.33 2.46
N LYS A 80 -8.67 -7.67 3.02
CA LYS A 80 -10.04 -8.20 3.04
C LYS A 80 -10.64 -8.18 1.63
N LEU A 81 -10.50 -7.07 0.91
CA LEU A 81 -10.95 -6.94 -0.47
C LEU A 81 -10.25 -7.95 -1.41
N SER A 82 -8.96 -8.23 -1.20
CA SER A 82 -8.18 -9.17 -2.02
C SER A 82 -8.76 -10.60 -2.03
N ARG A 83 -9.51 -10.99 -0.99
CA ARG A 83 -10.24 -12.27 -0.96
C ARG A 83 -11.32 -12.31 -2.04
N ARG A 84 -11.95 -11.16 -2.32
CA ARG A 84 -12.98 -11.04 -3.36
C ARG A 84 -12.36 -11.06 -4.75
N VAL A 85 -11.24 -10.38 -4.97
CA VAL A 85 -10.49 -10.36 -6.24
C VAL A 85 -10.14 -11.75 -6.74
N LYS A 86 -9.74 -12.64 -5.85
CA LYS A 86 -9.33 -14.02 -6.17
C LYS A 86 -10.49 -15.02 -6.18
N ARG A 87 -11.71 -14.58 -5.91
CA ARG A 87 -12.86 -15.46 -5.73
C ARG A 87 -13.38 -15.98 -7.08
N LYS A 88 -13.63 -17.28 -7.15
CA LYS A 88 -14.20 -17.97 -8.33
C LYS A 88 -15.64 -18.47 -8.09
N TYR A 89 -16.01 -18.69 -6.84
CA TYR A 89 -17.29 -19.25 -6.42
C TYR A 89 -17.94 -18.36 -5.37
N ASP A 90 -19.27 -18.48 -5.19
CA ASP A 90 -20.05 -17.73 -4.19
C ASP A 90 -19.81 -16.20 -4.26
N ILE A 91 -19.91 -15.65 -5.47
CA ILE A 91 -19.68 -14.21 -5.71
C ILE A 91 -20.70 -13.36 -4.96
N LYS A 92 -21.99 -13.76 -4.96
CA LYS A 92 -23.07 -13.04 -4.25
C LYS A 92 -22.89 -13.03 -2.73
N GLY A 93 -22.39 -14.12 -2.15
CA GLY A 93 -22.05 -14.16 -0.72
C GLY A 93 -20.91 -13.18 -0.39
N MET A 94 -19.89 -13.15 -1.22
CA MET A 94 -18.75 -12.22 -1.07
C MET A 94 -19.13 -10.76 -1.27
N GLU A 95 -20.04 -10.47 -2.19
CA GLU A 95 -20.60 -9.12 -2.39
C GLU A 95 -21.26 -8.58 -1.11
N LYS A 96 -22.06 -9.41 -0.44
CA LYS A 96 -22.71 -9.06 0.82
C LYS A 96 -21.73 -8.95 2.00
N GLU A 97 -20.70 -9.82 2.03
CA GLU A 97 -19.68 -9.81 3.09
C GLU A 97 -18.75 -8.60 2.97
N ILE A 98 -18.38 -8.22 1.74
CA ILE A 98 -17.41 -7.16 1.44
C ILE A 98 -17.96 -6.30 0.29
N PRO A 99 -19.02 -5.50 0.53
CA PRO A 99 -19.49 -4.53 -0.47
C PRO A 99 -18.39 -3.53 -0.78
N VAL A 100 -18.43 -2.94 -1.99
CA VAL A 100 -17.41 -1.99 -2.43
C VAL A 100 -17.96 -0.59 -2.66
N LYS A 101 -17.07 0.40 -2.54
CA LYS A 101 -17.27 1.77 -3.05
C LYS A 101 -16.16 2.11 -4.03
N LEU A 102 -16.49 2.89 -5.06
CA LEU A 102 -15.59 3.31 -6.12
C LEU A 102 -15.27 4.79 -5.98
N PHE A 103 -14.01 5.13 -5.78
CA PHE A 103 -13.50 6.49 -5.69
C PHE A 103 -12.77 6.83 -7.00
N CYS A 104 -13.45 7.53 -7.90
CA CYS A 104 -12.98 7.83 -9.26
C CYS A 104 -11.97 8.98 -9.22
N PHE A 105 -10.89 8.89 -10.04
CA PHE A 105 -9.83 9.90 -9.96
C PHE A 105 -9.16 10.26 -11.28
N ASP A 106 -9.32 9.51 -12.38
CA ASP A 106 -8.70 9.84 -13.66
C ASP A 106 -9.52 9.33 -14.86
N LEU A 107 -9.56 10.12 -15.94
CA LEU A 107 -10.24 9.81 -17.20
C LEU A 107 -9.21 9.49 -18.28
N LEU A 108 -9.37 8.35 -18.96
CA LEU A 108 -8.45 7.90 -20.01
C LEU A 108 -9.03 8.03 -21.41
N MET A 109 -10.32 7.74 -21.58
CA MET A 109 -11.04 7.83 -22.85
C MET A 109 -12.49 8.23 -22.63
N LEU A 110 -13.04 9.01 -23.52
CA LEU A 110 -14.46 9.38 -23.53
C LEU A 110 -14.96 9.44 -24.97
N LYS A 111 -16.07 8.73 -25.29
CA LYS A 111 -16.73 8.71 -26.62
C LYS A 111 -15.74 8.44 -27.76
N GLY A 112 -14.82 7.51 -27.56
CA GLY A 112 -13.78 7.15 -28.52
C GLY A 112 -12.58 8.08 -28.57
N GLU A 113 -12.60 9.26 -27.91
CA GLU A 113 -11.46 10.18 -27.83
C GLU A 113 -10.54 9.82 -26.65
N SER A 114 -9.23 9.77 -26.93
CA SER A 114 -8.20 9.55 -25.92
C SER A 114 -7.83 10.84 -25.18
N TYR A 115 -7.85 10.78 -23.84
CA TYR A 115 -7.47 11.91 -22.97
C TYR A 115 -6.07 11.75 -22.37
N LEU A 116 -5.30 10.74 -22.73
CA LEU A 116 -3.98 10.45 -22.16
C LEU A 116 -3.01 11.64 -22.27
N ASN A 117 -3.11 12.42 -23.34
CA ASN A 117 -2.28 13.60 -23.60
C ASN A 117 -2.88 14.93 -23.09
N LYS A 118 -4.04 14.90 -22.43
CA LYS A 118 -4.61 16.10 -21.79
C LYS A 118 -4.04 16.26 -20.39
N ASP A 119 -4.09 17.47 -19.85
CA ASP A 119 -3.67 17.77 -18.48
C ASP A 119 -4.54 17.01 -17.47
N PHE A 120 -3.96 16.64 -16.32
CA PHE A 120 -4.68 15.90 -15.28
C PHE A 120 -5.94 16.65 -14.83
N GLU A 121 -5.86 17.95 -14.64
CA GLU A 121 -7.00 18.78 -14.26
C GLU A 121 -8.17 18.63 -15.24
N VAL A 122 -7.90 18.71 -16.55
CA VAL A 122 -8.94 18.55 -17.59
C VAL A 122 -9.59 17.17 -17.51
N ARG A 123 -8.80 16.13 -17.33
CA ARG A 123 -9.31 14.75 -17.20
C ARG A 123 -10.14 14.56 -15.93
N HIS A 124 -9.65 15.11 -14.82
CA HIS A 124 -10.32 15.04 -13.52
C HIS A 124 -11.67 15.77 -13.53
N ASP A 125 -11.71 17.02 -14.01
CA ASP A 125 -12.93 17.84 -14.01
C ASP A 125 -13.97 17.27 -14.97
N LEU A 126 -13.54 16.75 -16.12
CA LEU A 126 -14.44 16.09 -17.05
C LEU A 126 -15.03 14.81 -16.45
N LEU A 127 -14.21 13.98 -15.78
CA LEU A 127 -14.71 12.80 -15.07
C LEU A 127 -15.72 13.19 -13.99
N ALA A 128 -15.46 14.23 -13.23
CA ALA A 128 -16.35 14.75 -12.19
C ALA A 128 -17.73 15.19 -12.75
N SER A 129 -17.78 15.70 -13.98
CA SER A 129 -19.03 16.07 -14.64
C SER A 129 -19.88 14.87 -15.11
N ILE A 130 -19.24 13.69 -15.26
CA ILE A 130 -19.85 12.47 -15.79
C ILE A 130 -20.30 11.53 -14.67
N VAL A 131 -19.53 11.43 -13.59
CA VAL A 131 -19.81 10.54 -12.45
C VAL A 131 -20.82 11.22 -11.51
N LYS A 132 -22.00 10.59 -11.35
CA LYS A 132 -22.99 11.00 -10.36
C LYS A 132 -22.69 10.32 -9.02
N ASN A 133 -22.51 11.10 -7.97
CA ASN A 133 -22.35 10.58 -6.62
C ASN A 133 -23.61 9.83 -6.16
N SER A 134 -23.46 8.54 -5.81
CA SER A 134 -24.55 7.69 -5.31
C SER A 134 -24.28 7.12 -3.91
N GLY A 135 -23.16 7.49 -3.27
CA GLY A 135 -22.68 6.84 -2.04
C GLY A 135 -21.90 5.54 -2.28
N HIS A 136 -22.05 4.92 -3.46
CA HIS A 136 -21.28 3.71 -3.87
C HIS A 136 -20.24 3.99 -4.94
N ILE A 137 -20.47 5.00 -5.77
CA ILE A 137 -19.50 5.53 -6.74
C ILE A 137 -19.49 7.05 -6.64
N MET A 138 -18.29 7.65 -6.57
CA MET A 138 -18.07 9.06 -6.40
C MET A 138 -16.68 9.46 -6.86
N MET A 139 -16.44 10.75 -7.04
CA MET A 139 -15.08 11.25 -7.18
C MET A 139 -14.29 11.02 -5.89
N ALA A 140 -12.98 10.74 -6.02
CA ALA A 140 -12.08 10.73 -4.87
C ALA A 140 -12.17 12.10 -4.16
N GLU A 141 -12.33 12.08 -2.84
CA GLU A 141 -12.39 13.30 -2.06
C GLU A 141 -11.07 14.03 -2.13
N GLY A 142 -11.10 15.29 -2.51
CA GLY A 142 -9.91 16.10 -2.70
C GLY A 142 -10.17 17.58 -2.82
N ILE A 143 -9.08 18.33 -2.92
CA ILE A 143 -9.06 19.77 -3.11
C ILE A 143 -8.00 20.16 -4.14
N LYS A 144 -8.25 21.24 -4.88
CA LYS A 144 -7.23 21.93 -5.67
C LYS A 144 -6.74 23.12 -4.88
N THR A 145 -5.46 23.15 -4.50
CA THR A 145 -4.92 24.22 -3.66
C THR A 145 -3.43 24.49 -3.89
N SER A 146 -3.01 25.69 -3.52
CA SER A 146 -1.60 26.09 -3.33
C SER A 146 -1.24 26.24 -1.85
N SER A 147 -2.23 26.13 -0.95
CA SER A 147 -2.11 26.36 0.49
C SER A 147 -1.58 25.10 1.21
N GLU A 148 -0.49 25.25 1.94
CA GLU A 148 0.05 24.17 2.76
C GLU A 148 -0.86 23.84 3.95
N ALA A 149 -1.55 24.86 4.50
CA ALA A 149 -2.50 24.65 5.61
C ALA A 149 -3.71 23.82 5.20
N GLU A 150 -4.29 24.09 4.01
CA GLU A 150 -5.40 23.29 3.47
C GLU A 150 -4.93 21.85 3.15
N ALA A 151 -3.75 21.72 2.56
CA ALA A 151 -3.14 20.42 2.28
C ALA A 151 -2.91 19.61 3.56
N GLU A 152 -2.43 20.25 4.62
CA GLU A 152 -2.22 19.62 5.93
C GLU A 152 -3.54 19.18 6.57
N LYS A 153 -4.59 20.03 6.49
CA LYS A 153 -5.93 19.68 7.00
C LYS A 153 -6.46 18.42 6.31
N LEU A 154 -6.36 18.34 4.98
CA LEU A 154 -6.78 17.16 4.23
C LEU A 154 -5.89 15.94 4.56
N PHE A 155 -4.58 16.14 4.72
CA PHE A 155 -3.67 15.07 5.12
C PHE A 155 -4.03 14.49 6.48
N ARG A 156 -4.31 15.32 7.49
CA ARG A 156 -4.75 14.85 8.81
C ARG A 156 -6.05 14.05 8.74
N LYS A 157 -6.99 14.46 7.89
CA LYS A 157 -8.19 13.66 7.59
C LYS A 157 -7.81 12.33 6.95
N GLY A 158 -6.98 12.37 5.90
CA GLY A 158 -6.56 11.20 5.15
C GLY A 158 -5.86 10.14 5.97
N ILE A 159 -5.00 10.51 6.94
CA ILE A 159 -4.33 9.55 7.84
C ILE A 159 -5.26 8.98 8.92
N LYS A 160 -6.34 9.67 9.24
CA LYS A 160 -7.33 9.19 10.23
C LYS A 160 -8.28 8.15 9.62
N GLU A 161 -8.64 8.34 8.36
CA GLU A 161 -9.70 7.57 7.70
C GLU A 161 -9.15 6.55 6.69
N GLN A 162 -7.94 6.79 6.14
CA GLN A 162 -7.33 6.04 5.05
C GLN A 162 -5.79 6.01 5.19
N GLU A 163 -5.06 5.79 4.09
CA GLU A 163 -3.59 5.72 4.09
C GLU A 163 -2.87 7.10 4.11
N GLY A 164 -3.58 8.20 3.89
CA GLY A 164 -3.02 9.54 3.74
C GLY A 164 -3.57 10.29 2.53
N VAL A 165 -2.72 11.00 1.76
CA VAL A 165 -3.14 11.74 0.58
C VAL A 165 -2.20 11.54 -0.62
N MET A 166 -2.73 11.81 -1.82
CA MET A 166 -2.00 11.87 -3.09
C MET A 166 -1.97 13.31 -3.59
N PHE A 167 -0.79 13.89 -3.69
CA PHE A 167 -0.58 15.16 -4.41
C PHE A 167 -0.39 14.87 -5.90
N LYS A 168 -1.11 15.55 -6.76
CA LYS A 168 -1.07 15.36 -8.21
C LYS A 168 -0.79 16.67 -8.92
N ASN A 169 0.15 16.66 -9.87
CA ASN A 169 0.43 17.80 -10.72
C ASN A 169 -0.74 17.98 -11.71
N ILE A 170 -1.34 19.15 -11.69
CA ILE A 170 -2.51 19.49 -12.52
C ILE A 170 -2.24 19.43 -14.03
N LYS A 171 -0.99 19.68 -14.46
CA LYS A 171 -0.56 19.67 -15.87
C LYS A 171 0.00 18.30 -16.32
N ALA A 172 -0.03 17.28 -15.44
CA ALA A 172 0.53 15.99 -15.79
C ALA A 172 -0.27 15.27 -16.88
N LYS A 173 0.43 14.79 -17.89
CA LYS A 173 -0.13 13.84 -18.87
C LYS A 173 -0.18 12.45 -18.27
N TYR A 174 -1.12 11.63 -18.72
CA TYR A 174 -1.17 10.23 -18.27
C TYR A 174 0.00 9.42 -18.84
N LYS A 175 0.65 8.62 -18.01
CA LYS A 175 1.70 7.68 -18.45
C LYS A 175 1.40 6.29 -17.93
N ALA A 176 1.05 5.39 -18.82
CA ALA A 176 0.81 3.99 -18.49
C ALA A 176 2.08 3.32 -17.95
N GLY A 177 1.91 2.42 -16.98
CA GLY A 177 2.99 1.58 -16.43
C GLY A 177 4.07 2.32 -15.62
N SER A 178 4.09 3.64 -15.61
CA SER A 178 5.14 4.44 -14.98
C SER A 178 4.82 4.84 -13.54
N ARG A 179 5.86 4.84 -12.68
CA ARG A 179 5.80 5.42 -11.32
C ARG A 179 6.35 6.85 -11.29
N VAL A 180 6.39 7.53 -12.42
CA VAL A 180 7.11 8.81 -12.56
C VAL A 180 6.30 9.96 -11.99
N GLY A 181 6.91 10.72 -11.11
CA GLY A 181 6.88 12.13 -10.72
C GLY A 181 5.62 12.99 -10.80
N TYR A 182 4.49 12.50 -11.31
CA TYR A 182 3.26 13.28 -11.44
C TYR A 182 2.40 13.28 -10.19
N GLY A 183 2.63 12.31 -9.32
CA GLY A 183 1.93 12.16 -8.06
C GLY A 183 2.89 11.80 -6.93
N VAL A 184 2.75 12.48 -5.83
CA VAL A 184 3.48 12.21 -4.58
C VAL A 184 2.51 11.74 -3.53
N LYS A 185 2.70 10.51 -3.03
CA LYS A 185 1.95 10.00 -1.89
C LYS A 185 2.56 10.52 -0.59
N LEU A 186 1.73 11.09 0.25
CA LEU A 186 2.05 11.44 1.63
C LEU A 186 1.22 10.55 2.55
N LYS A 187 1.90 9.67 3.25
CA LYS A 187 1.30 8.74 4.23
C LYS A 187 1.63 9.20 5.64
N SER A 188 0.93 8.66 6.65
CA SER A 188 1.30 8.84 8.05
C SER A 188 2.76 8.46 8.28
N HIS A 189 3.36 8.98 9.34
CA HIS A 189 4.68 8.54 9.76
C HIS A 189 4.65 7.02 9.96
N MET A 190 5.59 6.34 9.31
CA MET A 190 5.78 4.92 9.53
C MET A 190 6.16 4.74 11.00
N LYS A 191 5.50 3.82 11.69
CA LYS A 191 5.87 3.43 13.05
C LYS A 191 7.24 2.75 13.04
N GLU A 192 7.92 2.78 14.16
CA GLU A 192 9.25 2.20 14.32
C GLU A 192 9.22 1.13 15.40
N LEU A 193 10.01 0.09 15.21
CA LEU A 193 10.24 -1.00 16.18
C LEU A 193 11.73 -1.29 16.27
N ASP A 194 12.18 -1.59 17.48
CA ASP A 194 13.48 -2.19 17.72
C ASP A 194 13.33 -3.72 17.66
N LEU A 195 14.01 -4.34 16.73
CA LEU A 195 13.93 -5.77 16.46
C LEU A 195 15.30 -6.40 16.37
N VAL A 196 15.38 -7.70 16.60
CA VAL A 196 16.63 -8.45 16.57
C VAL A 196 16.81 -9.13 15.23
N ILE A 197 18.02 -9.09 14.67
CA ILE A 197 18.38 -9.89 13.50
C ILE A 197 18.74 -11.30 13.98
N THR A 198 18.00 -12.29 13.49
CA THR A 198 18.19 -13.71 13.88
C THR A 198 18.67 -14.59 12.75
N GLU A 199 18.52 -14.17 11.50
CA GLU A 199 19.01 -14.87 10.33
C GLU A 199 19.43 -13.89 9.25
N ALA A 200 20.30 -14.32 8.36
CA ALA A 200 20.68 -13.63 7.14
C ALA A 200 20.58 -14.56 5.93
N TYR A 201 20.43 -13.98 4.75
CA TYR A 201 20.40 -14.70 3.49
C TYR A 201 21.31 -14.01 2.49
N TYR A 202 22.09 -14.80 1.75
CA TYR A 202 22.96 -14.27 0.72
C TYR A 202 22.18 -13.53 -0.38
N GLY A 203 22.77 -12.48 -0.90
CA GLY A 203 22.23 -11.74 -2.03
C GLY A 203 22.34 -12.52 -3.34
N LYS A 204 21.81 -11.95 -4.42
CA LYS A 204 21.92 -12.50 -5.78
C LYS A 204 22.79 -11.60 -6.68
N GLY A 205 23.39 -12.18 -7.71
CA GLY A 205 24.18 -11.44 -8.68
C GLY A 205 25.42 -10.78 -8.04
N ARG A 206 25.59 -9.46 -8.23
CA ARG A 206 26.76 -8.72 -7.71
C ARG A 206 26.89 -8.75 -6.18
N ARG A 207 25.81 -9.06 -5.46
CA ARG A 207 25.76 -9.13 -3.98
C ARG A 207 25.79 -10.55 -3.45
N SER A 208 26.11 -11.56 -4.26
CA SER A 208 26.12 -12.99 -3.86
C SER A 208 27.09 -13.33 -2.73
N LYS A 209 28.12 -12.52 -2.51
CA LYS A 209 29.09 -12.67 -1.42
C LYS A 209 28.71 -11.93 -0.13
N TRP A 210 27.58 -11.24 -0.12
CA TRP A 210 27.11 -10.45 1.00
C TRP A 210 25.73 -10.93 1.44
N PHE A 211 25.42 -10.77 2.70
CA PHE A 211 24.06 -10.92 3.17
C PHE A 211 23.20 -9.82 2.55
N GLY A 212 22.20 -10.19 1.81
CA GLY A 212 21.32 -9.26 1.07
C GLY A 212 19.96 -9.07 1.73
N SER A 213 19.56 -9.97 2.64
CA SER A 213 18.33 -9.85 3.41
C SER A 213 18.45 -10.51 4.78
N PHE A 214 17.62 -10.08 5.73
CA PHE A 214 17.72 -10.41 7.14
C PHE A 214 16.35 -10.74 7.70
N THR A 215 16.26 -11.77 8.54
CA THR A 215 15.07 -12.07 9.33
C THR A 215 15.06 -11.18 10.57
N LEU A 216 13.95 -10.47 10.74
CA LEU A 216 13.65 -9.64 11.91
C LEU A 216 12.79 -10.41 12.89
N SER A 217 13.17 -10.40 14.16
CA SER A 217 12.45 -11.07 15.23
C SER A 217 12.16 -10.14 16.39
N CYS A 218 10.98 -10.27 16.99
CA CYS A 218 10.60 -9.65 18.25
C CYS A 218 10.88 -10.63 19.41
N TYR A 219 11.08 -10.08 20.61
CA TYR A 219 11.32 -10.89 21.79
C TYR A 219 10.01 -11.39 22.41
N ASP A 220 9.91 -12.65 22.76
CA ASP A 220 8.82 -13.19 23.56
C ASP A 220 9.26 -13.29 25.02
N LYS A 221 8.74 -12.38 25.85
CA LYS A 221 9.09 -12.29 27.27
C LYS A 221 8.60 -13.49 28.09
N ASP A 222 7.55 -14.15 27.63
CA ASP A 222 6.94 -15.27 28.36
C ASP A 222 7.74 -16.55 28.19
N ASN A 223 8.33 -16.76 26.99
CA ASN A 223 9.06 -17.97 26.63
C ASN A 223 10.59 -17.75 26.49
N GLY A 224 11.08 -16.52 26.52
CA GLY A 224 12.49 -16.21 26.35
C GLY A 224 13.00 -16.44 24.91
N GLU A 225 12.12 -16.44 23.91
CA GLU A 225 12.44 -16.77 22.53
C GLU A 225 12.35 -15.54 21.61
N TYR A 226 13.00 -15.65 20.45
CA TYR A 226 12.90 -14.66 19.37
C TYR A 226 11.96 -15.17 18.28
N LEU A 227 10.83 -14.45 18.07
CA LEU A 227 9.80 -14.83 17.13
C LEU A 227 9.89 -13.98 15.85
N THR A 228 10.04 -14.66 14.71
CA THR A 228 10.09 -13.97 13.40
C THR A 228 8.85 -13.12 13.17
N ILE A 229 9.07 -11.84 12.75
CA ILE A 229 8.01 -10.89 12.44
C ILE A 229 8.18 -10.21 11.07
N GLY A 230 9.32 -10.39 10.41
CA GLY A 230 9.53 -9.77 9.10
C GLY A 230 10.84 -10.14 8.44
N LYS A 231 10.97 -9.72 7.17
CA LYS A 231 12.22 -9.79 6.41
C LYS A 231 12.62 -8.39 5.95
N LEU A 232 13.85 -8.01 6.24
CA LEU A 232 14.48 -6.77 5.84
C LEU A 232 15.39 -7.04 4.64
N GLY A 233 14.98 -6.64 3.43
CA GLY A 233 15.70 -6.94 2.18
C GLY A 233 15.86 -5.74 1.25
N THR A 234 15.35 -4.58 1.64
CA THR A 234 15.39 -3.36 0.81
C THR A 234 15.69 -2.12 1.64
N GLY A 235 16.18 -1.08 1.00
CA GLY A 235 16.42 0.22 1.62
C GLY A 235 17.83 0.42 2.16
N PHE A 236 18.77 -0.51 1.86
CA PHE A 236 20.18 -0.33 2.20
C PHE A 236 20.95 0.38 1.09
N SER A 237 21.78 1.34 1.47
CA SER A 237 22.93 1.75 0.67
C SER A 237 24.01 0.63 0.69
N ASP A 238 24.91 0.62 -0.27
CA ASP A 238 26.01 -0.36 -0.28
C ASP A 238 26.91 -0.21 0.96
N LYS A 239 27.09 1.01 1.48
CA LYS A 239 27.78 1.28 2.74
C LYS A 239 27.10 0.60 3.93
N GLN A 240 25.77 0.80 4.07
CA GLN A 240 25.00 0.17 5.16
C GLN A 240 25.01 -1.35 5.05
N LEU A 241 24.96 -1.89 3.82
CA LEU A 241 25.03 -3.32 3.61
C LEU A 241 26.41 -3.90 3.98
N SER A 242 27.49 -3.18 3.69
CA SER A 242 28.85 -3.55 4.13
C SER A 242 28.95 -3.53 5.66
N GLU A 243 28.49 -2.47 6.31
CA GLU A 243 28.51 -2.33 7.77
C GLU A 243 27.76 -3.47 8.49
N ILE A 244 26.56 -3.81 7.98
CA ILE A 244 25.76 -4.89 8.57
C ILE A 244 26.42 -6.25 8.38
N ASN A 245 27.04 -6.51 7.23
CA ASN A 245 27.76 -7.74 6.96
C ASN A 245 28.95 -7.90 7.91
N GLU A 246 29.76 -6.86 8.09
CA GLU A 246 30.90 -6.89 9.03
C GLU A 246 30.45 -7.14 10.49
N LYS A 247 29.35 -6.50 10.91
CA LYS A 247 28.79 -6.70 12.25
C LYS A 247 28.27 -8.13 12.45
N LEU A 248 27.63 -8.73 11.44
CA LEU A 248 26.95 -10.03 11.58
C LEU A 248 27.88 -11.22 11.46
N LYS A 249 28.95 -11.15 10.67
CA LYS A 249 29.87 -12.28 10.46
C LYS A 249 30.36 -12.96 11.75
N LYS A 250 30.62 -12.19 12.78
CA LYS A 250 31.11 -12.70 14.08
C LYS A 250 30.03 -13.37 14.94
N TYR A 251 28.77 -13.29 14.53
CA TYR A 251 27.64 -13.90 15.24
C TYR A 251 27.04 -15.09 14.49
N VAL A 252 27.68 -15.58 13.44
CA VAL A 252 27.26 -16.76 12.69
C VAL A 252 27.36 -17.99 13.60
N VAL A 253 26.26 -18.73 13.72
CA VAL A 253 26.14 -19.96 14.48
C VAL A 253 26.11 -21.16 13.55
N GLU A 254 25.33 -21.07 12.49
CA GLU A 254 25.14 -22.10 11.49
C GLU A 254 25.01 -21.45 10.10
N GLU A 255 25.61 -22.04 9.10
CA GLU A 255 25.60 -21.56 7.74
C GLU A 255 25.35 -22.70 6.76
N ASN A 256 24.44 -22.50 5.84
CA ASN A 256 24.27 -23.31 4.64
C ASN A 256 24.27 -22.42 3.39
N ASN A 257 24.15 -23.00 2.20
CA ASN A 257 24.32 -22.28 0.92
C ASN A 257 23.41 -21.07 0.73
N GLU A 258 22.30 -20.96 1.43
CA GLU A 258 21.32 -19.89 1.25
C GLU A 258 20.99 -19.12 2.54
N ARG A 259 21.05 -19.80 3.70
CA ARG A 259 20.60 -19.28 4.99
C ARG A 259 21.72 -19.35 6.01
N VAL A 260 21.85 -18.29 6.78
CA VAL A 260 22.79 -18.18 7.90
C VAL A 260 22.00 -17.91 9.17
N VAL A 261 22.14 -18.78 10.15
CA VAL A 261 21.56 -18.59 11.49
C VAL A 261 22.53 -17.77 12.32
N LEU A 262 22.02 -16.76 13.00
CA LEU A 262 22.80 -15.82 13.77
C LEU A 262 22.47 -15.92 15.26
N SER A 263 23.46 -15.81 16.10
CA SER A 263 23.24 -15.50 17.51
C SER A 263 22.52 -14.16 17.62
N PRO A 264 21.42 -14.07 18.39
CA PRO A 264 20.59 -12.86 18.46
C PRO A 264 21.29 -11.77 19.29
N LYS A 265 22.23 -11.04 18.68
CA LYS A 265 23.05 -9.99 19.32
C LYS A 265 22.86 -8.60 18.71
N ILE A 266 22.33 -8.51 17.49
CA ILE A 266 22.19 -7.23 16.80
C ILE A 266 20.76 -6.75 16.86
N VAL A 267 20.54 -5.62 17.51
CA VAL A 267 19.27 -4.88 17.53
C VAL A 267 19.28 -3.80 16.46
N VAL A 268 18.20 -3.69 15.72
CA VAL A 268 18.00 -2.69 14.68
C VAL A 268 16.67 -1.97 14.87
N GLU A 269 16.68 -0.66 14.69
CA GLU A 269 15.47 0.13 14.57
C GLU A 269 14.98 0.05 13.13
N VAL A 270 13.75 -0.42 12.96
CA VAL A 270 13.11 -0.58 11.65
C VAL A 270 11.82 0.23 11.57
N ARG A 271 11.65 0.89 10.46
CA ARG A 271 10.42 1.60 10.09
C ARG A 271 9.57 0.70 9.22
N TYR A 272 8.26 0.65 9.46
CA TYR A 272 7.34 -0.22 8.72
C TYR A 272 6.02 0.49 8.42
N GLU A 273 5.30 0.02 7.38
CA GLU A 273 4.01 0.61 6.98
C GLU A 273 2.86 0.10 7.86
N GLU A 274 2.84 -1.20 8.16
CA GLU A 274 1.72 -1.87 8.83
C GLU A 274 2.17 -3.20 9.45
N ILE A 275 1.49 -3.62 10.51
CA ILE A 275 1.60 -4.97 11.05
C ILE A 275 0.38 -5.78 10.60
N GLN A 276 0.61 -6.91 9.97
CA GLN A 276 -0.42 -7.77 9.41
C GLN A 276 -0.42 -9.14 10.12
N LYS A 277 -1.59 -9.81 10.18
CA LYS A 277 -1.63 -11.22 10.60
C LYS A 277 -0.89 -12.08 9.58
N SER A 278 -0.08 -13.00 10.05
CA SER A 278 0.70 -13.93 9.24
C SER A 278 0.51 -15.37 9.70
N PRO A 279 0.07 -16.27 8.82
CA PRO A 279 0.03 -17.70 9.14
C PRO A 279 1.41 -18.35 9.02
N THR A 280 2.39 -17.66 8.45
CA THR A 280 3.71 -18.21 8.13
C THR A 280 4.74 -17.99 9.25
N TYR A 281 4.65 -16.84 9.94
CA TYR A 281 5.62 -16.52 10.99
C TYR A 281 5.16 -16.98 12.36
N LYS A 282 6.10 -17.48 13.15
CA LYS A 282 5.84 -17.98 14.51
C LYS A 282 5.22 -16.93 15.44
N SER A 283 5.51 -15.65 15.22
CA SER A 283 4.87 -14.55 15.95
C SER A 283 3.36 -14.42 15.68
N GLY A 284 2.85 -15.00 14.58
CA GLY A 284 1.49 -14.77 14.07
C GLY A 284 1.32 -13.43 13.32
N TYR A 285 2.39 -12.64 13.17
CA TYR A 285 2.37 -11.31 12.58
C TYR A 285 3.49 -11.12 11.56
N ALA A 286 3.32 -10.17 10.64
CA ALA A 286 4.29 -9.78 9.64
C ALA A 286 4.34 -8.25 9.48
N LEU A 287 5.54 -7.68 9.41
CA LEU A 287 5.74 -6.27 9.05
C LEU A 287 5.63 -6.09 7.53
N ARG A 288 4.86 -5.10 7.12
CA ARG A 288 4.77 -4.68 5.72
C ARG A 288 5.84 -3.63 5.41
N PHE A 289 6.69 -3.93 4.43
CA PHE A 289 7.77 -3.06 3.95
C PHE A 289 8.70 -2.52 5.05
N PRO A 290 9.29 -3.39 5.89
CA PRO A 290 10.25 -2.94 6.89
C PRO A 290 11.48 -2.34 6.21
N ARG A 291 12.01 -1.25 6.79
CA ARG A 291 13.22 -0.56 6.33
C ARG A 291 14.12 -0.26 7.50
N LEU A 292 15.41 -0.47 7.34
CA LEU A 292 16.40 -0.08 8.34
C LEU A 292 16.40 1.44 8.55
N VAL A 293 16.33 1.85 9.81
CA VAL A 293 16.58 3.24 10.24
C VAL A 293 18.02 3.33 10.73
N ARG A 294 18.40 2.54 11.75
CA ARG A 294 19.75 2.51 12.33
C ARG A 294 19.99 1.23 13.12
N PHE A 295 21.23 1.00 13.47
CA PHE A 295 21.60 0.02 14.50
C PHE A 295 21.31 0.60 15.89
N ARG A 296 20.92 -0.28 16.80
CA ARG A 296 20.69 0.04 18.21
C ARG A 296 21.78 -0.61 19.04
N ASP A 297 23.01 -0.14 18.83
CA ASP A 297 24.18 -0.59 19.60
C ASP A 297 24.09 -0.25 21.11
N ASP A 298 23.11 0.60 21.45
CA ASP A 298 22.74 1.01 22.80
C ASP A 298 21.77 0.05 23.51
N LYS A 299 21.25 -0.99 22.81
CA LYS A 299 20.26 -1.93 23.36
C LYS A 299 20.74 -3.37 23.37
N ASN A 300 20.41 -4.08 24.45
CA ASN A 300 20.51 -5.53 24.49
C ASN A 300 19.34 -6.19 23.70
N PRO A 301 19.52 -7.42 23.20
CA PRO A 301 18.48 -8.09 22.41
C PRO A 301 17.15 -8.33 23.14
N ASP A 302 17.16 -8.52 24.46
CA ASP A 302 15.98 -8.66 25.32
C ASP A 302 15.23 -7.36 25.58
N GLU A 303 15.86 -6.21 25.29
CA GLU A 303 15.25 -4.87 25.32
C GLU A 303 14.55 -4.51 23.98
N ALA A 304 14.64 -5.39 22.97
CA ALA A 304 13.89 -5.23 21.72
C ALA A 304 12.37 -5.27 21.97
N ASN A 305 11.59 -4.67 21.05
CA ASN A 305 10.14 -4.71 21.18
C ASN A 305 9.62 -6.14 21.25
N SER A 306 8.79 -6.39 22.28
CA SER A 306 8.26 -7.72 22.54
C SER A 306 7.02 -8.02 21.72
N ILE A 307 6.68 -9.30 21.58
CA ILE A 307 5.42 -9.73 20.95
C ILE A 307 4.21 -9.21 21.73
N GLN A 308 4.32 -9.06 23.05
CA GLN A 308 3.28 -8.48 23.89
C GLN A 308 3.06 -6.99 23.58
N TYR A 309 4.13 -6.23 23.33
CA TYR A 309 4.04 -4.84 22.87
C TYR A 309 3.35 -4.75 21.49
N ILE A 310 3.76 -5.59 20.55
CA ILE A 310 3.22 -5.63 19.18
C ILE A 310 1.71 -5.94 19.19
N LYS A 311 1.26 -6.87 20.04
CA LYS A 311 -0.16 -7.20 20.20
C LYS A 311 -0.98 -6.00 20.71
N LYS A 312 -0.42 -5.16 21.60
CA LYS A 312 -1.09 -3.93 22.09
C LYS A 312 -1.21 -2.85 21.01
N GLU A 313 -0.23 -2.73 20.14
CA GLU A 313 -0.23 -1.75 19.05
C GLU A 313 -1.25 -2.06 17.93
N LEU A 314 -1.84 -3.25 17.93
CA LEU A 314 -2.84 -3.72 16.96
C LEU A 314 -4.29 -3.55 17.45
N ILE A 315 -4.49 -3.18 18.71
CA ILE A 315 -5.80 -2.89 19.31
C ILE A 315 -6.11 -1.40 19.20
#